data_2a8f5db0ac9fc4fa9c6d6e050b21952e
#
_entry.id   2a8f5db0ac9fc4fa9c6d6e050b21952e
#
_cell.length_a   1.000
_cell.length_b   1.000
_cell.length_c   1.000
_cell.angle_alpha   90.00
_cell.angle_beta   90.00
_cell.angle_gamma   90.00
#
_symmetry.space_group_name_H-M   'P 1'
#
loop_
_entity.id
_entity.type
_entity.pdbx_description
1 polymer ?
#
loop_
_entity_poly.entity_id
_entity_poly.type
_entity_poly.pdbx_seq_one_letter_code
_entity_poly.pdbx_strand_id
1 'polypeptide(L)'
;MLLKQTKIVASISDRRCDVDFIKQLFEAGMNVVRMNTAHASREGFEALIANVRAVSNRIAILMDTKGPEVRTTANAEPIPYKIGEKVKIVGNPDLETTRECIAVSYPNFVSDLNIGGTILIDDGDLELEVIDKTDGYLLCEVKNDATLGSRKSVNVPGVRINLPSLTEKDRNNILYAIEKDIDFIAHSFVRNRQDVLDIREILDAHNSDIKIIAKIENQEGVDNIDEILEVADGVMVARGDLGIEVPQERIPGIQRVLIRKCILAKKPGIVATQMLHTMINNPRPTRAEVTDIANAIYYRTDALMLSGETAYGKYPVEAVKTMTKVAAQAEKDKLEENDIRIPLDENSNDVTAFLAKQAVKATSKLKIRAIITDSYSGRTARNLAAFRGKYPVLAICYKEKTMRHLALSYGVEAIYMPELANGQQYYFAALRRLLKEGRLQPSDMVGYLSSGKAGTKTSFLEINVVEDALKHAEETVLPNNNRYL
;
A
#
# COMPACT_ATOMS: atom_id res chain seq x y z
N MET A 1 -4.48 -0.91 -22.78
CA MET A 1 -5.56 -0.50 -21.86
C MET A 1 -5.42 -1.30 -20.58
N LEU A 2 -5.64 -0.70 -19.41
CA LEU A 2 -5.61 -1.41 -18.14
C LEU A 2 -6.59 -2.58 -18.15
N LEU A 3 -6.09 -3.79 -17.86
CA LEU A 3 -6.93 -4.97 -17.66
C LEU A 3 -7.81 -4.83 -16.41
N LYS A 4 -7.36 -4.04 -15.44
CA LYS A 4 -7.99 -3.74 -14.15
C LYS A 4 -7.56 -2.36 -13.66
N GLN A 5 -8.34 -1.75 -12.79
CA GLN A 5 -8.05 -0.44 -12.16
C GLN A 5 -7.38 -0.60 -10.78
N THR A 6 -7.76 -1.61 -10.01
CA THR A 6 -7.15 -1.96 -8.73
C THR A 6 -5.69 -2.36 -8.92
N LYS A 7 -4.80 -1.87 -8.08
CA LYS A 7 -3.37 -2.15 -8.17
C LYS A 7 -3.01 -3.45 -7.45
N ILE A 8 -1.91 -4.07 -7.85
CA ILE A 8 -1.38 -5.29 -7.22
C ILE A 8 0.03 -5.02 -6.72
N VAL A 9 0.22 -5.26 -5.42
CA VAL A 9 1.52 -5.30 -4.76
C VAL A 9 1.90 -6.77 -4.61
N ALA A 10 3.09 -7.16 -5.07
CA ALA A 10 3.60 -8.52 -4.92
C ALA A 10 4.88 -8.52 -4.10
N SER A 11 4.92 -9.34 -3.04
CA SER A 11 6.15 -9.57 -2.27
C SER A 11 7.07 -10.48 -3.06
N ILE A 12 8.32 -10.07 -3.20
CA ILE A 12 9.36 -10.84 -3.89
C ILE A 12 10.51 -11.07 -2.90
N SER A 13 10.97 -12.32 -2.81
CA SER A 13 12.15 -12.66 -2.02
C SER A 13 13.42 -12.55 -2.86
N ASP A 14 14.56 -12.32 -2.20
CA ASP A 14 15.89 -12.33 -2.83
C ASP A 14 16.28 -13.68 -3.45
N ARG A 15 15.63 -14.76 -3.01
CA ARG A 15 15.89 -16.12 -3.53
C ARG A 15 15.28 -16.37 -4.92
N ARG A 16 14.28 -15.60 -5.31
CA ARG A 16 13.58 -15.70 -6.59
C ARG A 16 13.22 -14.31 -7.10
N CYS A 17 14.20 -13.62 -7.67
CA CYS A 17 14.06 -12.25 -8.13
C CYS A 17 14.73 -11.99 -9.49
N ASP A 18 14.88 -13.03 -10.32
CA ASP A 18 15.42 -12.89 -11.67
C ASP A 18 14.50 -12.06 -12.59
N VAL A 19 15.09 -11.49 -13.65
CA VAL A 19 14.42 -10.58 -14.58
C VAL A 19 13.21 -11.23 -15.24
N ASP A 20 13.31 -12.51 -15.64
CA ASP A 20 12.22 -13.21 -16.32
C ASP A 20 11.03 -13.43 -15.38
N PHE A 21 11.29 -13.78 -14.13
CA PHE A 21 10.25 -13.94 -13.13
C PHE A 21 9.53 -12.61 -12.85
N ILE A 22 10.27 -11.53 -12.63
CA ILE A 22 9.69 -10.19 -12.39
C ILE A 22 8.88 -9.74 -13.62
N LYS A 23 9.37 -9.99 -14.83
CA LYS A 23 8.67 -9.70 -16.08
C LYS A 23 7.34 -10.45 -16.17
N GLN A 24 7.32 -11.74 -15.86
CA GLN A 24 6.09 -12.55 -15.85
C GLN A 24 5.06 -11.99 -14.84
N LEU A 25 5.48 -11.59 -13.63
CA LEU A 25 4.60 -10.96 -12.64
C LEU A 25 4.06 -9.62 -13.14
N PHE A 26 4.90 -8.80 -13.77
CA PHE A 26 4.51 -7.51 -14.33
C PHE A 26 3.48 -7.65 -15.46
N GLU A 27 3.73 -8.59 -16.39
CA GLU A 27 2.80 -8.92 -17.48
C GLU A 27 1.48 -9.53 -16.96
N ALA A 28 1.53 -10.26 -15.84
CA ALA A 28 0.34 -10.78 -15.15
C ALA A 28 -0.49 -9.68 -14.46
N GLY A 29 0.06 -8.48 -14.26
CA GLY A 29 -0.66 -7.32 -13.73
C GLY A 29 -0.13 -6.74 -12.43
N MET A 30 1.06 -7.13 -11.96
CA MET A 30 1.75 -6.51 -10.82
C MET A 30 2.09 -5.05 -11.12
N ASN A 31 1.95 -4.17 -10.14
CA ASN A 31 2.25 -2.74 -10.22
C ASN A 31 3.39 -2.33 -9.30
N VAL A 32 3.51 -2.98 -8.14
CA VAL A 32 4.47 -2.65 -7.09
C VAL A 32 5.14 -3.92 -6.58
N VAL A 33 6.46 -3.88 -6.44
CA VAL A 33 7.24 -4.91 -5.76
C VAL A 33 7.40 -4.52 -4.30
N ARG A 34 7.04 -5.43 -3.39
CA ARG A 34 7.32 -5.28 -1.96
C ARG A 34 8.56 -6.08 -1.59
N MET A 35 9.51 -5.40 -0.91
CA MET A 35 10.70 -5.99 -0.29
C MET A 35 10.50 -6.05 1.22
N ASN A 36 10.60 -7.26 1.81
CA ASN A 36 10.50 -7.42 3.26
C ASN A 36 11.89 -7.41 3.91
N THR A 37 12.19 -6.38 4.71
CA THR A 37 13.50 -6.23 5.35
C THR A 37 13.77 -7.21 6.51
N ALA A 38 12.77 -7.97 6.91
CA ALA A 38 12.94 -8.95 7.98
C ALA A 38 13.87 -10.11 7.57
N HIS A 39 13.86 -10.52 6.29
CA HIS A 39 14.42 -11.79 5.83
C HIS A 39 15.52 -11.70 4.77
N ALA A 40 15.69 -10.57 4.08
CA ALA A 40 16.63 -10.47 2.97
C ALA A 40 17.95 -9.80 3.38
N SER A 41 19.04 -10.16 2.68
CA SER A 41 20.34 -9.52 2.80
C SER A 41 20.40 -8.22 1.99
N ARG A 42 21.40 -7.38 2.25
CA ARG A 42 21.62 -6.14 1.50
C ARG A 42 21.94 -6.42 0.03
N GLU A 43 22.74 -7.43 -0.23
CA GLU A 43 23.11 -7.89 -1.57
C GLU A 43 21.89 -8.41 -2.34
N GLY A 44 21.00 -9.15 -1.64
CA GLY A 44 19.73 -9.62 -2.22
C GLY A 44 18.80 -8.47 -2.61
N PHE A 45 18.75 -7.40 -1.82
CA PHE A 45 17.99 -6.20 -2.18
C PHE A 45 18.58 -5.48 -3.38
N GLU A 46 19.90 -5.35 -3.48
CA GLU A 46 20.56 -4.72 -4.64
C GLU A 46 20.23 -5.46 -5.93
N ALA A 47 20.33 -6.79 -5.93
CA ALA A 47 19.96 -7.61 -7.07
C ALA A 47 18.49 -7.45 -7.47
N LEU A 48 17.58 -7.48 -6.48
CA LEU A 48 16.15 -7.30 -6.72
C LEU A 48 15.84 -5.92 -7.32
N ILE A 49 16.40 -4.84 -6.76
CA ILE A 49 16.20 -3.47 -7.27
C ILE A 49 16.70 -3.36 -8.72
N ALA A 50 17.91 -3.84 -9.00
CA ALA A 50 18.48 -3.82 -10.34
C ALA A 50 17.60 -4.59 -11.35
N ASN A 51 17.14 -5.78 -10.98
CA ASN A 51 16.29 -6.61 -11.84
C ASN A 51 14.91 -5.99 -12.08
N VAL A 52 14.29 -5.36 -11.06
CA VAL A 52 13.03 -4.62 -11.22
C VAL A 52 13.21 -3.48 -12.23
N ARG A 53 14.29 -2.70 -12.12
CA ARG A 53 14.58 -1.59 -13.04
C ARG A 53 14.92 -2.07 -14.46
N ALA A 54 15.55 -3.24 -14.61
CA ALA A 54 15.80 -3.87 -15.90
C ALA A 54 14.50 -4.29 -16.61
N VAL A 55 13.45 -4.68 -15.86
CA VAL A 55 12.14 -5.02 -16.45
C VAL A 55 11.38 -3.75 -16.82
N SER A 56 11.22 -2.79 -15.91
CA SER A 56 10.47 -1.56 -16.21
C SER A 56 10.64 -0.47 -15.16
N ASN A 57 10.87 0.77 -15.59
CA ASN A 57 10.85 1.96 -14.73
C ASN A 57 9.45 2.30 -14.21
N ARG A 58 8.40 1.62 -14.67
CA ARG A 58 7.01 1.80 -14.21
C ARG A 58 6.69 1.03 -12.94
N ILE A 59 7.47 0.01 -12.62
CA ILE A 59 7.29 -0.79 -11.41
C ILE A 59 7.80 0.03 -10.22
N ALA A 60 6.91 0.31 -9.27
CA ALA A 60 7.33 0.92 -8.02
C ALA A 60 7.89 -0.11 -7.05
N ILE A 61 8.75 0.33 -6.16
CA ILE A 61 9.34 -0.51 -5.10
C ILE A 61 8.89 0.03 -3.75
N LEU A 62 8.36 -0.87 -2.92
CA LEU A 62 7.94 -0.62 -1.56
C LEU A 62 8.82 -1.44 -0.62
N MET A 63 9.57 -0.76 0.24
CA MET A 63 10.36 -1.39 1.31
C MET A 63 9.54 -1.45 2.58
N ASP A 64 9.38 -2.64 3.15
CA ASP A 64 8.62 -2.86 4.37
C ASP A 64 9.58 -2.93 5.56
N THR A 65 9.42 -2.06 6.57
CA THR A 65 10.21 -2.10 7.80
C THR A 65 9.79 -3.31 8.64
N LYS A 66 10.72 -3.80 9.46
CA LYS A 66 10.38 -4.87 10.40
C LYS A 66 9.51 -4.35 11.53
N GLY A 67 9.79 -3.15 12.01
CA GLY A 67 9.17 -2.57 13.20
C GLY A 67 9.63 -3.22 14.52
N PRO A 68 9.28 -2.61 15.64
CA PRO A 68 9.57 -3.13 16.96
C PRO A 68 8.59 -4.25 17.32
N GLU A 69 9.11 -5.40 17.70
CA GLU A 69 8.34 -6.56 18.15
C GLU A 69 8.83 -7.01 19.53
N VAL A 70 7.89 -7.43 20.40
CA VAL A 70 8.25 -8.24 21.57
C VAL A 70 8.41 -9.68 21.10
N ARG A 71 9.50 -10.33 21.51
CA ARG A 71 9.75 -11.73 21.21
C ARG A 71 10.16 -12.49 22.45
N THR A 72 9.86 -13.78 22.49
CA THR A 72 10.50 -14.69 23.45
C THR A 72 12.00 -14.72 23.17
N THR A 73 12.78 -14.98 24.18
CA THR A 73 14.22 -15.22 24.03
C THR A 73 14.49 -16.62 23.44
N ALA A 74 15.76 -16.94 23.24
CA ALA A 74 16.14 -18.27 22.76
C ALA A 74 15.77 -19.35 23.77
N ASN A 75 15.41 -20.52 23.27
CA ASN A 75 15.30 -21.78 24.04
C ASN A 75 16.08 -22.88 23.33
N ALA A 76 16.66 -23.80 24.10
CA ALA A 76 17.53 -24.85 23.56
C ALA A 76 16.76 -25.85 22.67
N GLU A 77 15.54 -26.20 23.07
CA GLU A 77 14.66 -27.13 22.34
C GLU A 77 13.20 -26.64 22.40
N PRO A 78 12.36 -27.03 21.41
CA PRO A 78 10.93 -26.71 21.46
C PRO A 78 10.26 -27.22 22.73
N ILE A 79 9.51 -26.35 23.40
CA ILE A 79 8.91 -26.63 24.73
C ILE A 79 7.42 -26.91 24.54
N PRO A 80 6.94 -28.16 24.80
CA PRO A 80 5.51 -28.45 24.75
C PRO A 80 4.82 -27.92 26.02
N TYR A 81 3.70 -27.26 25.85
CA TYR A 81 2.77 -26.82 26.90
C TYR A 81 1.41 -27.49 26.73
N LYS A 82 0.74 -27.74 27.84
CA LYS A 82 -0.61 -28.29 27.91
C LYS A 82 -1.57 -27.32 28.58
N ILE A 83 -2.81 -27.31 28.13
CA ILE A 83 -3.88 -26.52 28.75
C ILE A 83 -3.91 -26.71 30.28
N GLY A 84 -4.03 -25.60 31.03
CA GLY A 84 -4.06 -25.57 32.48
C GLY A 84 -2.69 -25.60 33.16
N GLU A 85 -1.59 -25.79 32.43
CA GLU A 85 -0.24 -25.64 33.00
C GLU A 85 0.02 -24.17 33.37
N LYS A 86 0.91 -23.98 34.37
CA LYS A 86 1.30 -22.66 34.84
C LYS A 86 2.76 -22.40 34.47
N VAL A 87 3.02 -21.21 33.94
CA VAL A 87 4.35 -20.77 33.51
C VAL A 87 4.60 -19.33 33.94
N LYS A 88 5.83 -19.01 34.33
CA LYS A 88 6.25 -17.64 34.63
C LYS A 88 6.65 -16.93 33.35
N ILE A 89 6.37 -15.61 33.27
CA ILE A 89 6.88 -14.75 32.23
C ILE A 89 7.63 -13.56 32.83
N VAL A 90 8.81 -13.28 32.31
CA VAL A 90 9.68 -12.17 32.75
C VAL A 90 10.12 -11.30 31.58
N GLY A 91 10.25 -10.00 31.81
CA GLY A 91 10.82 -9.04 30.87
C GLY A 91 12.34 -8.98 30.99
N ASN A 92 13.05 -9.96 30.49
CA ASN A 92 14.51 -10.00 30.55
C ASN A 92 15.11 -10.54 29.24
N PRO A 93 15.69 -9.66 28.37
CA PRO A 93 16.26 -10.08 27.09
C PRO A 93 17.50 -10.98 27.20
N ASP A 94 18.18 -10.97 28.34
CA ASP A 94 19.43 -11.71 28.57
C ASP A 94 19.19 -13.11 29.16
N LEU A 95 17.97 -13.41 29.58
CA LEU A 95 17.58 -14.71 30.14
C LEU A 95 17.12 -15.65 29.03
N GLU A 96 17.58 -16.91 29.06
CA GLU A 96 17.10 -17.95 28.16
C GLU A 96 15.70 -18.43 28.59
N THR A 97 14.80 -18.65 27.64
CA THR A 97 13.48 -19.22 27.88
C THR A 97 13.60 -20.70 28.27
N THR A 98 12.99 -21.08 29.38
CA THR A 98 12.89 -22.45 29.87
C THR A 98 11.43 -22.89 30.00
N ARG A 99 11.20 -24.19 30.37
CA ARG A 99 9.85 -24.70 30.59
C ARG A 99 9.13 -23.99 31.75
N GLU A 100 9.87 -23.59 32.79
CA GLU A 100 9.33 -22.94 33.99
C GLU A 100 9.17 -21.43 33.83
N CYS A 101 9.94 -20.82 32.89
CA CYS A 101 10.01 -19.37 32.75
C CYS A 101 10.23 -18.97 31.28
N ILE A 102 9.26 -18.30 30.69
CA ILE A 102 9.38 -17.68 29.40
C ILE A 102 9.96 -16.26 29.61
N ALA A 103 11.12 -15.99 29.03
CA ALA A 103 11.69 -14.66 29.02
C ALA A 103 11.34 -13.94 27.70
N VAL A 104 11.07 -12.63 27.80
CA VAL A 104 10.75 -11.80 26.63
C VAL A 104 11.69 -10.62 26.47
N SER A 105 11.84 -10.14 25.26
CA SER A 105 12.79 -9.08 24.87
C SER A 105 12.46 -7.69 25.41
N TYR A 106 11.26 -7.47 25.97
CA TYR A 106 10.80 -6.17 26.46
C TYR A 106 10.91 -6.10 27.99
N PRO A 107 11.82 -5.26 28.54
CA PRO A 107 12.09 -5.23 29.98
C PRO A 107 10.88 -4.84 30.86
N ASN A 108 10.02 -3.94 30.37
CA ASN A 108 8.86 -3.45 31.12
C ASN A 108 7.62 -4.35 30.96
N PHE A 109 7.77 -5.56 30.39
CA PHE A 109 6.65 -6.45 30.09
C PHE A 109 5.80 -6.76 31.31
N VAL A 110 6.44 -7.02 32.44
CA VAL A 110 5.73 -7.32 33.70
C VAL A 110 5.00 -6.09 34.22
N SER A 111 5.57 -4.90 34.14
CA SER A 111 4.93 -3.68 34.65
C SER A 111 3.69 -3.30 33.86
N ASP A 112 3.73 -3.49 32.54
CA ASP A 112 2.72 -2.99 31.61
C ASP A 112 1.47 -3.89 31.51
N LEU A 113 1.57 -5.17 31.87
CA LEU A 113 0.46 -6.11 31.84
C LEU A 113 -0.26 -6.20 33.20
N ASN A 114 -1.57 -6.45 33.14
CA ASN A 114 -2.44 -6.64 34.30
C ASN A 114 -2.93 -8.08 34.40
N ILE A 115 -3.38 -8.48 35.61
CA ILE A 115 -4.06 -9.76 35.86
C ILE A 115 -5.32 -9.80 34.97
N GLY A 116 -5.60 -10.96 34.37
CA GLY A 116 -6.67 -11.20 33.41
C GLY A 116 -6.28 -10.83 31.97
N GLY A 117 -5.06 -10.29 31.74
CA GLY A 117 -4.56 -9.99 30.39
C GLY A 117 -4.24 -11.27 29.61
N THR A 118 -4.51 -11.23 28.30
CA THR A 118 -4.15 -12.31 27.36
C THR A 118 -2.79 -12.06 26.76
N ILE A 119 -1.96 -13.10 26.67
CA ILE A 119 -0.68 -13.09 25.97
C ILE A 119 -0.72 -14.14 24.89
N LEU A 120 -0.45 -13.72 23.65
CA LEU A 120 -0.42 -14.56 22.47
C LEU A 120 1.01 -14.72 21.97
N ILE A 121 1.49 -15.94 21.83
CA ILE A 121 2.85 -16.23 21.38
C ILE A 121 2.78 -17.03 20.07
N ASP A 122 3.71 -16.75 19.13
CA ASP A 122 3.77 -17.36 17.79
C ASP A 122 2.45 -17.18 17.03
N ASP A 123 2.06 -15.90 16.86
CA ASP A 123 0.83 -15.49 16.15
C ASP A 123 -0.46 -16.09 16.75
N GLY A 124 -0.43 -16.44 18.05
CA GLY A 124 -1.56 -17.00 18.78
C GLY A 124 -1.59 -18.52 18.84
N ASP A 125 -0.55 -19.21 18.36
CA ASP A 125 -0.42 -20.66 18.50
C ASP A 125 -0.37 -21.09 19.97
N LEU A 126 0.25 -20.29 20.85
CA LEU A 126 0.21 -20.45 22.30
C LEU A 126 -0.49 -19.26 22.95
N GLU A 127 -1.61 -19.53 23.61
CA GLU A 127 -2.39 -18.54 24.37
C GLU A 127 -2.18 -18.73 25.87
N LEU A 128 -1.92 -17.61 26.56
CA LEU A 128 -1.70 -17.55 28.01
C LEU A 128 -2.60 -16.47 28.61
N GLU A 129 -3.10 -16.71 29.81
CA GLU A 129 -3.81 -15.73 30.63
C GLU A 129 -3.00 -15.40 31.89
N VAL A 130 -2.81 -14.12 32.17
CA VAL A 130 -2.15 -13.67 33.41
C VAL A 130 -3.07 -13.91 34.59
N ILE A 131 -2.72 -14.86 35.47
CA ILE A 131 -3.51 -15.23 36.66
C ILE A 131 -2.99 -14.61 37.95
N ASP A 132 -1.71 -14.20 37.98
CA ASP A 132 -1.11 -13.48 39.10
C ASP A 132 0.09 -12.64 38.64
N LYS A 133 0.45 -11.63 39.44
CA LYS A 133 1.51 -10.68 39.13
C LYS A 133 2.31 -10.34 40.36
N THR A 134 3.64 -10.40 40.23
CA THR A 134 4.60 -9.91 41.22
C THR A 134 5.47 -8.81 40.61
N ASP A 135 6.34 -8.19 41.42
CA ASP A 135 7.27 -7.17 40.90
C ASP A 135 8.29 -7.74 39.89
N GLY A 136 8.51 -9.05 39.86
CA GLY A 136 9.54 -9.68 39.04
C GLY A 136 9.04 -10.60 37.93
N TYR A 137 7.79 -11.06 37.98
CA TYR A 137 7.23 -11.94 36.96
C TYR A 137 5.70 -11.91 36.92
N LEU A 138 5.14 -12.33 35.78
CA LEU A 138 3.73 -12.70 35.63
C LEU A 138 3.61 -14.21 35.77
N LEU A 139 2.62 -14.67 36.54
CA LEU A 139 2.23 -16.08 36.54
C LEU A 139 1.07 -16.24 35.57
N CYS A 140 1.26 -17.08 34.55
CA CYS A 140 0.30 -17.29 33.49
C CYS A 140 -0.21 -18.73 33.47
N GLU A 141 -1.47 -18.88 33.05
CA GLU A 141 -2.10 -20.18 32.78
C GLU A 141 -2.18 -20.39 31.26
N VAL A 142 -1.77 -21.57 30.81
CA VAL A 142 -1.85 -22.00 29.41
C VAL A 142 -3.29 -22.31 29.04
N LYS A 143 -3.80 -21.71 27.95
CA LYS A 143 -5.20 -21.83 27.51
C LYS A 143 -5.43 -22.86 26.41
N ASN A 144 -4.36 -23.28 25.71
CA ASN A 144 -4.43 -24.30 24.66
C ASN A 144 -3.14 -25.15 24.61
N ASP A 145 -3.24 -26.35 24.04
CA ASP A 145 -2.08 -27.20 23.80
C ASP A 145 -1.23 -26.60 22.67
N ALA A 146 0.07 -26.41 22.91
CA ALA A 146 0.99 -25.84 21.90
C ALA A 146 2.44 -26.26 22.17
N THR A 147 3.32 -26.00 21.20
CA THR A 147 4.77 -26.19 21.36
C THR A 147 5.49 -24.87 21.06
N LEU A 148 6.13 -24.28 22.07
CA LEU A 148 6.86 -23.04 21.95
C LEU A 148 8.23 -23.26 21.30
N GLY A 149 8.41 -22.69 20.11
CA GLY A 149 9.70 -22.58 19.43
C GLY A 149 10.55 -21.41 19.95
N SER A 150 11.78 -21.31 19.45
CA SER A 150 12.73 -20.25 19.83
C SER A 150 12.39 -18.90 19.20
N ARG A 151 12.51 -17.82 19.96
CA ARG A 151 12.41 -16.41 19.49
C ARG A 151 11.09 -16.09 18.79
N LYS A 152 9.97 -16.52 19.35
CA LYS A 152 8.64 -16.34 18.81
C LYS A 152 8.07 -14.96 19.12
N SER A 153 7.20 -14.44 18.25
CA SER A 153 6.45 -13.20 18.47
C SER A 153 5.62 -13.26 19.74
N VAL A 154 5.46 -12.14 20.42
CA VAL A 154 4.63 -12.01 21.63
C VAL A 154 3.71 -10.80 21.44
N ASN A 155 2.40 -11.05 21.43
CA ASN A 155 1.36 -10.03 21.32
C ASN A 155 0.54 -10.00 22.61
N VAL A 156 0.07 -8.82 22.97
CA VAL A 156 -0.73 -8.60 24.18
C VAL A 156 -1.94 -7.71 23.84
N PRO A 157 -3.02 -8.32 23.33
CA PRO A 157 -4.18 -7.59 22.84
C PRO A 157 -4.72 -6.61 23.88
N GLY A 158 -4.95 -5.36 23.46
CA GLY A 158 -5.50 -4.31 24.32
C GLY A 158 -4.53 -3.68 25.30
N VAL A 159 -3.26 -4.06 25.30
CA VAL A 159 -2.21 -3.48 26.16
C VAL A 159 -1.28 -2.62 25.33
N ARG A 160 -1.05 -1.39 25.77
CA ARG A 160 -0.09 -0.48 25.13
C ARG A 160 1.33 -0.85 25.53
N ILE A 161 2.10 -1.38 24.59
CA ILE A 161 3.54 -1.64 24.76
C ILE A 161 4.33 -0.43 24.28
N ASN A 162 5.13 0.13 25.19
CA ASN A 162 5.88 1.37 24.93
C ASN A 162 7.24 1.08 24.26
N LEU A 163 7.21 0.53 23.04
CA LEU A 163 8.38 0.33 22.19
C LEU A 163 8.67 1.58 21.36
N PRO A 164 9.93 1.85 21.01
CA PRO A 164 10.27 2.90 20.04
C PRO A 164 9.61 2.59 18.69
N SER A 165 9.23 3.61 17.92
CA SER A 165 8.61 3.44 16.60
C SER A 165 9.55 2.77 15.59
N LEU A 166 10.86 3.04 15.70
CA LEU A 166 11.90 2.54 14.81
C LEU A 166 13.00 1.83 15.59
N THR A 167 13.38 0.66 15.09
CA THR A 167 14.60 -0.01 15.52
C THR A 167 15.83 0.62 14.82
N GLU A 168 17.03 0.35 15.32
CA GLU A 168 18.29 0.76 14.65
C GLU A 168 18.39 0.12 13.24
N LYS A 169 17.96 -1.14 13.10
CA LYS A 169 17.90 -1.83 11.81
C LYS A 169 16.96 -1.11 10.85
N ASP A 170 15.80 -0.65 11.31
CA ASP A 170 14.87 0.09 10.46
C ASP A 170 15.44 1.44 10.02
N ARG A 171 16.12 2.17 10.91
CA ARG A 171 16.82 3.41 10.54
C ARG A 171 17.86 3.17 9.43
N ASN A 172 18.67 2.13 9.55
CA ASN A 172 19.66 1.75 8.55
C ASN A 172 19.02 1.36 7.22
N ASN A 173 17.88 0.65 7.25
CA ASN A 173 17.12 0.30 6.06
C ASN A 173 16.47 1.52 5.38
N ILE A 174 15.99 2.50 6.16
CA ILE A 174 15.46 3.77 5.63
C ILE A 174 16.55 4.55 4.92
N LEU A 175 17.75 4.66 5.50
CA LEU A 175 18.90 5.31 4.86
C LEU A 175 19.30 4.60 3.56
N TYR A 176 19.27 3.27 3.57
CA TYR A 176 19.48 2.47 2.36
C TYR A 176 18.38 2.70 1.31
N ALA A 177 17.12 2.81 1.71
CA ALA A 177 16.03 3.14 0.80
C ALA A 177 16.23 4.52 0.13
N ILE A 178 16.74 5.49 0.87
CA ILE A 178 17.10 6.82 0.34
C ILE A 178 18.24 6.70 -0.69
N GLU A 179 19.30 5.98 -0.35
CA GLU A 179 20.46 5.73 -1.26
C GLU A 179 20.01 5.09 -2.58
N LYS A 180 19.11 4.14 -2.52
CA LYS A 180 18.62 3.36 -3.69
C LYS A 180 17.41 3.97 -4.41
N ASP A 181 17.00 5.18 -4.05
CA ASP A 181 15.83 5.87 -4.63
C ASP A 181 14.56 5.02 -4.63
N ILE A 182 14.27 4.34 -3.52
CA ILE A 182 13.05 3.53 -3.31
C ILE A 182 11.82 4.45 -3.32
N ASP A 183 10.69 3.93 -3.77
CA ASP A 183 9.48 4.75 -3.99
C ASP A 183 8.61 4.89 -2.74
N PHE A 184 8.49 3.80 -1.96
CA PHE A 184 7.64 3.74 -0.77
C PHE A 184 8.36 3.05 0.39
N ILE A 185 8.08 3.51 1.60
CA ILE A 185 8.36 2.79 2.85
C ILE A 185 7.03 2.42 3.48
N ALA A 186 6.80 1.12 3.72
CA ALA A 186 5.71 0.65 4.57
C ALA A 186 6.22 0.54 6.00
N HIS A 187 5.64 1.36 6.88
CA HIS A 187 6.04 1.44 8.28
C HIS A 187 5.19 0.51 9.13
N SER A 188 5.82 -0.49 9.76
CA SER A 188 5.15 -1.50 10.57
C SER A 188 4.76 -0.97 11.95
N PHE A 189 3.64 -1.48 12.48
CA PHE A 189 3.11 -1.24 13.83
C PHE A 189 2.86 0.24 14.16
N VAL A 190 2.40 1.02 13.18
CA VAL A 190 2.03 2.43 13.40
C VAL A 190 0.85 2.52 14.38
N ARG A 191 1.04 3.29 15.45
CA ARG A 191 0.06 3.51 16.52
C ARG A 191 -0.57 4.91 16.47
N ASN A 192 0.21 5.91 16.05
CA ASN A 192 -0.17 7.32 16.11
C ASN A 192 0.60 8.16 15.07
N ARG A 193 0.29 9.44 15.04
CA ARG A 193 0.93 10.44 14.18
C ARG A 193 2.46 10.49 14.34
N GLN A 194 2.97 10.41 15.57
CA GLN A 194 4.41 10.55 15.84
C GLN A 194 5.22 9.42 15.22
N ASP A 195 4.71 8.19 15.24
CA ASP A 195 5.39 7.05 14.61
C ASP A 195 5.67 7.30 13.11
N VAL A 196 4.75 7.97 12.40
CA VAL A 196 4.94 8.35 10.99
C VAL A 196 5.93 9.51 10.86
N LEU A 197 5.88 10.49 11.76
CA LEU A 197 6.77 11.65 11.76
C LEU A 197 8.22 11.25 12.01
N ASP A 198 8.49 10.22 12.81
CA ASP A 198 9.84 9.71 13.06
C ASP A 198 10.55 9.28 11.77
N ILE A 199 9.81 8.67 10.82
CA ILE A 199 10.36 8.39 9.47
C ILE A 199 10.46 9.68 8.66
N ARG A 200 9.44 10.55 8.71
CA ARG A 200 9.42 11.80 7.94
C ARG A 200 10.63 12.66 8.26
N GLU A 201 11.02 12.77 9.52
CA GLU A 201 12.21 13.51 9.95
C GLU A 201 13.49 12.99 9.28
N ILE A 202 13.65 11.67 9.17
CA ILE A 202 14.80 11.06 8.49
C ILE A 202 14.78 11.39 6.99
N LEU A 203 13.61 11.29 6.35
CA LEU A 203 13.47 11.58 4.92
C LEU A 203 13.75 13.05 4.63
N ASP A 204 13.20 13.96 5.44
CA ASP A 204 13.35 15.41 5.27
C ASP A 204 14.81 15.85 5.48
N ALA A 205 15.51 15.27 6.47
CA ALA A 205 16.93 15.52 6.72
C ALA A 205 17.82 15.15 5.50
N HIS A 206 17.36 14.24 4.64
CA HIS A 206 18.07 13.80 3.44
C HIS A 206 17.44 14.33 2.13
N ASN A 207 16.48 15.26 2.21
CA ASN A 207 15.71 15.79 1.05
C ASN A 207 15.07 14.68 0.21
N SER A 208 14.63 13.60 0.84
CA SER A 208 14.02 12.45 0.16
C SER A 208 12.52 12.62 0.00
N ASP A 209 11.99 12.29 -1.18
CA ASP A 209 10.57 12.35 -1.50
C ASP A 209 9.85 10.99 -1.41
N ILE A 210 10.51 9.98 -0.80
CA ILE A 210 9.93 8.66 -0.53
C ILE A 210 8.59 8.81 0.21
N LYS A 211 7.59 8.02 -0.21
CA LYS A 211 6.25 8.05 0.35
C LYS A 211 6.09 7.04 1.49
N ILE A 212 5.43 7.46 2.57
CA ILE A 212 5.23 6.63 3.76
C ILE A 212 3.84 6.00 3.71
N ILE A 213 3.78 4.67 3.75
CA ILE A 213 2.56 3.87 3.89
C ILE A 213 2.51 3.37 5.33
N ALA A 214 1.56 3.88 6.11
CA ALA A 214 1.35 3.43 7.49
C ALA A 214 0.66 2.07 7.52
N LYS A 215 1.26 1.07 8.17
CA LYS A 215 0.64 -0.24 8.36
C LYS A 215 -0.17 -0.22 9.65
N ILE A 216 -1.45 -0.48 9.53
CA ILE A 216 -2.39 -0.57 10.67
C ILE A 216 -2.52 -2.03 11.06
N GLU A 217 -1.89 -2.35 12.19
CA GLU A 217 -1.66 -3.71 12.69
C GLU A 217 -2.11 -3.89 14.14
N ASN A 218 -2.63 -2.84 14.77
CA ASN A 218 -3.06 -2.83 16.17
C ASN A 218 -4.28 -1.94 16.38
N GLN A 219 -4.94 -2.07 17.55
CA GLN A 219 -6.14 -1.29 17.88
C GLN A 219 -5.84 0.20 18.01
N GLU A 220 -4.69 0.58 18.57
CA GLU A 220 -4.31 2.01 18.72
C GLU A 220 -4.21 2.70 17.36
N GLY A 221 -3.60 2.05 16.36
CA GLY A 221 -3.54 2.57 14.98
C GLY A 221 -4.91 2.67 14.31
N VAL A 222 -5.85 1.77 14.62
CA VAL A 222 -7.24 1.88 14.15
C VAL A 222 -7.92 3.09 14.76
N ASP A 223 -7.77 3.32 16.06
CA ASP A 223 -8.41 4.43 16.77
C ASP A 223 -7.85 5.80 16.33
N ASN A 224 -6.56 5.86 16.06
CA ASN A 224 -5.82 7.08 15.68
C ASN A 224 -5.71 7.29 14.15
N ILE A 225 -6.47 6.57 13.35
CA ILE A 225 -6.33 6.59 11.88
C ILE A 225 -6.43 7.98 11.26
N ASP A 226 -7.24 8.88 11.81
CA ASP A 226 -7.43 10.23 11.26
C ASP A 226 -6.14 11.05 11.36
N GLU A 227 -5.50 11.08 12.54
CA GLU A 227 -4.24 11.78 12.72
C GLU A 227 -3.07 11.13 11.96
N ILE A 228 -3.08 9.79 11.82
CA ILE A 228 -2.11 9.07 10.99
C ILE A 228 -2.26 9.47 9.53
N LEU A 229 -3.49 9.53 9.02
CA LEU A 229 -3.78 9.96 7.65
C LEU A 229 -3.42 11.40 7.36
N GLU A 230 -3.30 12.28 8.35
CA GLU A 230 -2.81 13.64 8.10
C GLU A 230 -1.36 13.65 7.58
N VAL A 231 -0.51 12.80 8.11
CA VAL A 231 0.96 12.79 7.87
C VAL A 231 1.47 11.65 7.00
N ALA A 232 0.78 10.50 6.95
CA ALA A 232 1.11 9.39 6.05
C ALA A 232 0.69 9.69 4.61
N ASP A 233 1.37 9.10 3.63
CA ASP A 233 1.03 9.21 2.20
C ASP A 233 0.04 8.14 1.74
N GLY A 234 -0.22 7.12 2.56
CA GLY A 234 -1.17 6.04 2.34
C GLY A 234 -1.23 5.11 3.55
N VAL A 235 -2.12 4.13 3.48
CA VAL A 235 -2.34 3.16 4.56
C VAL A 235 -2.37 1.74 4.02
N MET A 236 -1.84 0.80 4.80
CA MET A 236 -1.96 -0.64 4.56
C MET A 236 -2.72 -1.28 5.72
N VAL A 237 -3.84 -1.92 5.42
CA VAL A 237 -4.58 -2.75 6.38
C VAL A 237 -3.95 -4.14 6.38
N ALA A 238 -3.06 -4.39 7.34
CA ALA A 238 -2.32 -5.64 7.46
C ALA A 238 -3.09 -6.62 8.36
N ARG A 239 -4.01 -7.36 7.74
CA ARG A 239 -5.03 -8.16 8.44
C ARG A 239 -4.46 -9.32 9.26
N GLY A 240 -3.28 -9.83 8.90
CA GLY A 240 -2.60 -10.90 9.64
C GLY A 240 -2.30 -10.46 11.07
N ASP A 241 -1.47 -9.43 11.20
CA ASP A 241 -1.05 -8.90 12.50
C ASP A 241 -2.23 -8.25 13.24
N LEU A 242 -3.08 -7.50 12.52
CA LEU A 242 -4.28 -6.90 13.10
C LEU A 242 -5.23 -7.96 13.70
N GLY A 243 -5.31 -9.16 13.09
CA GLY A 243 -6.17 -10.25 13.56
C GLY A 243 -5.67 -10.96 14.81
N ILE A 244 -4.42 -10.69 15.21
CA ILE A 244 -3.89 -11.12 16.50
C ILE A 244 -4.28 -10.12 17.60
N GLU A 245 -4.31 -8.83 17.26
CA GLU A 245 -4.54 -7.72 18.20
C GLU A 245 -6.02 -7.40 18.42
N VAL A 246 -6.90 -7.73 17.47
CA VAL A 246 -8.36 -7.47 17.58
C VAL A 246 -9.16 -8.73 17.27
N PRO A 247 -10.38 -8.87 17.83
CA PRO A 247 -11.27 -9.99 17.50
C PRO A 247 -11.50 -10.12 15.99
N GLN A 248 -11.37 -11.31 15.45
CA GLN A 248 -11.38 -11.59 14.01
C GLN A 248 -12.67 -11.13 13.34
N GLU A 249 -13.81 -11.22 14.00
CA GLU A 249 -15.12 -10.77 13.50
C GLU A 249 -15.20 -9.25 13.31
N ARG A 250 -14.31 -8.47 13.92
CA ARG A 250 -14.23 -7.01 13.75
C ARG A 250 -13.44 -6.59 12.51
N ILE A 251 -12.54 -7.44 12.00
CA ILE A 251 -11.61 -7.10 10.91
C ILE A 251 -12.33 -6.59 9.66
N PRO A 252 -13.40 -7.25 9.15
CA PRO A 252 -14.07 -6.77 7.94
C PRO A 252 -14.67 -5.37 8.11
N GLY A 253 -15.20 -5.05 9.30
CA GLY A 253 -15.71 -3.73 9.64
C GLY A 253 -14.62 -2.67 9.69
N ILE A 254 -13.51 -2.97 10.37
CA ILE A 254 -12.33 -2.12 10.48
C ILE A 254 -11.75 -1.84 9.09
N GLN A 255 -11.51 -2.86 8.29
CA GLN A 255 -11.03 -2.72 6.91
C GLN A 255 -11.89 -1.74 6.10
N ARG A 256 -13.21 -1.90 6.15
CA ARG A 256 -14.15 -1.03 5.43
C ARG A 256 -14.02 0.43 5.87
N VAL A 257 -13.91 0.69 7.18
CA VAL A 257 -13.76 2.04 7.74
C VAL A 257 -12.42 2.64 7.32
N LEU A 258 -11.32 1.91 7.45
CA LEU A 258 -9.98 2.39 7.09
C LEU A 258 -9.89 2.74 5.60
N ILE A 259 -10.37 1.88 4.71
CA ILE A 259 -10.38 2.15 3.27
C ILE A 259 -11.23 3.38 2.94
N ARG A 260 -12.40 3.53 3.57
CA ARG A 260 -13.23 4.72 3.38
C ARG A 260 -12.50 6.01 3.81
N LYS A 261 -11.80 6.00 4.94
CA LYS A 261 -11.01 7.15 5.43
C LYS A 261 -9.85 7.48 4.47
N CYS A 262 -9.16 6.46 3.93
CA CYS A 262 -8.14 6.67 2.90
C CYS A 262 -8.70 7.40 1.67
N ILE A 263 -9.86 6.97 1.17
CA ILE A 263 -10.51 7.59 0.01
C ILE A 263 -10.88 9.05 0.30
N LEU A 264 -11.46 9.33 1.47
CA LEU A 264 -11.82 10.70 1.90
C LEU A 264 -10.57 11.58 2.01
N ALA A 265 -9.46 11.04 2.50
CA ALA A 265 -8.17 11.72 2.57
C ALA A 265 -7.45 11.81 1.20
N LYS A 266 -7.99 11.19 0.13
CA LYS A 266 -7.39 11.13 -1.22
C LYS A 266 -6.00 10.46 -1.22
N LYS A 267 -5.83 9.47 -0.35
CA LYS A 267 -4.59 8.70 -0.15
C LYS A 267 -4.85 7.22 -0.45
N PRO A 268 -3.88 6.49 -1.03
CA PRO A 268 -4.08 5.08 -1.36
C PRO A 268 -4.26 4.22 -0.12
N GLY A 269 -5.22 3.28 -0.21
CA GLY A 269 -5.43 2.22 0.75
C GLY A 269 -5.08 0.86 0.16
N ILE A 270 -4.27 0.08 0.87
CA ILE A 270 -3.84 -1.27 0.48
C ILE A 270 -4.50 -2.27 1.43
N VAL A 271 -5.14 -3.31 0.89
CA VAL A 271 -5.57 -4.47 1.69
C VAL A 271 -4.54 -5.58 1.54
N ALA A 272 -4.00 -6.04 2.66
CA ALA A 272 -2.87 -6.94 2.70
C ALA A 272 -3.15 -8.20 3.51
N THR A 273 -2.37 -9.24 3.22
CA THR A 273 -2.31 -10.56 3.88
C THR A 273 -3.53 -11.45 3.64
N GLN A 274 -3.29 -12.75 3.52
CA GLN A 274 -4.30 -13.81 3.40
C GLN A 274 -5.30 -13.60 2.23
N MET A 275 -4.86 -12.99 1.11
CA MET A 275 -5.75 -12.74 -0.04
C MET A 275 -5.98 -13.99 -0.89
N LEU A 276 -4.90 -14.71 -1.22
CA LEU A 276 -4.90 -15.98 -1.97
C LEU A 276 -4.02 -17.01 -1.28
N HIS A 277 -4.11 -17.09 0.04
CA HIS A 277 -3.20 -17.89 0.89
C HIS A 277 -3.10 -19.35 0.47
N THR A 278 -4.21 -19.96 0.06
CA THR A 278 -4.21 -21.35 -0.43
C THR A 278 -3.36 -21.51 -1.69
N MET A 279 -3.18 -20.46 -2.50
CA MET A 279 -2.34 -20.51 -3.69
C MET A 279 -0.84 -20.54 -3.39
N ILE A 280 -0.40 -20.44 -2.14
CA ILE A 280 0.98 -20.81 -1.78
C ILE A 280 1.28 -22.24 -2.19
N ASN A 281 0.33 -23.15 -1.96
CA ASN A 281 0.51 -24.59 -2.22
C ASN A 281 -0.41 -25.16 -3.33
N ASN A 282 -1.49 -24.46 -3.66
CA ASN A 282 -2.50 -24.94 -4.60
C ASN A 282 -2.58 -24.06 -5.85
N PRO A 283 -2.85 -24.60 -7.04
CA PRO A 283 -2.91 -23.84 -8.29
C PRO A 283 -4.18 -23.00 -8.44
N ARG A 284 -5.15 -23.16 -7.54
CA ARG A 284 -6.45 -22.45 -7.56
C ARG A 284 -6.80 -21.97 -6.16
N PRO A 285 -7.46 -20.78 -6.05
CA PRO A 285 -7.93 -20.28 -4.78
C PRO A 285 -9.23 -20.98 -4.36
N THR A 286 -9.61 -20.78 -3.10
CA THR A 286 -10.95 -21.10 -2.60
C THR A 286 -11.98 -20.05 -3.06
N ARG A 287 -13.27 -20.40 -2.96
CA ARG A 287 -14.36 -19.44 -3.23
C ARG A 287 -14.36 -18.28 -2.22
N ALA A 288 -14.00 -18.56 -0.97
CA ALA A 288 -13.91 -17.56 0.09
C ALA A 288 -12.85 -16.49 -0.24
N GLU A 289 -11.67 -16.89 -0.71
CA GLU A 289 -10.61 -15.96 -1.14
C GLU A 289 -11.02 -15.10 -2.34
N VAL A 290 -11.71 -15.69 -3.32
CA VAL A 290 -12.26 -14.93 -4.46
C VAL A 290 -13.28 -13.90 -3.98
N THR A 291 -14.15 -14.28 -3.04
CA THR A 291 -15.16 -13.38 -2.44
C THR A 291 -14.50 -12.26 -1.64
N ASP A 292 -13.44 -12.56 -0.89
CA ASP A 292 -12.70 -11.57 -0.10
C ASP A 292 -12.04 -10.51 -1.00
N ILE A 293 -11.38 -10.92 -2.08
CA ILE A 293 -10.84 -10.00 -3.10
C ILE A 293 -11.95 -9.11 -3.69
N ALA A 294 -13.09 -9.72 -4.10
CA ALA A 294 -14.20 -8.97 -4.67
C ALA A 294 -14.76 -7.94 -3.67
N ASN A 295 -14.93 -8.33 -2.40
CA ASN A 295 -15.40 -7.42 -1.35
C ASN A 295 -14.44 -6.25 -1.11
N ALA A 296 -13.12 -6.48 -1.08
CA ALA A 296 -12.14 -5.41 -0.96
C ALA A 296 -12.27 -4.40 -2.11
N ILE A 297 -12.56 -4.87 -3.32
CA ILE A 297 -12.78 -4.03 -4.50
C ILE A 297 -14.12 -3.29 -4.42
N TYR A 298 -15.18 -3.95 -3.95
CA TYR A 298 -16.48 -3.29 -3.71
C TYR A 298 -16.38 -2.20 -2.66
N TYR A 299 -15.48 -2.33 -1.67
CA TYR A 299 -15.15 -1.27 -0.71
C TYR A 299 -14.22 -0.20 -1.27
N ARG A 300 -13.83 -0.31 -2.56
CA ARG A 300 -13.06 0.70 -3.30
C ARG A 300 -11.60 0.82 -2.83
N THR A 301 -10.96 -0.28 -2.45
CA THR A 301 -9.52 -0.25 -2.19
C THR A 301 -8.72 0.21 -3.42
N ASP A 302 -7.56 0.82 -3.20
CA ASP A 302 -6.64 1.19 -4.29
C ASP A 302 -5.81 0.01 -4.75
N ALA A 303 -5.33 -0.79 -3.80
CA ALA A 303 -4.43 -1.90 -4.08
C ALA A 303 -4.72 -3.12 -3.19
N LEU A 304 -4.34 -4.29 -3.71
CA LEU A 304 -4.33 -5.57 -3.01
C LEU A 304 -2.90 -6.09 -2.97
N MET A 305 -2.51 -6.74 -1.87
CA MET A 305 -1.15 -7.27 -1.71
C MET A 305 -1.14 -8.79 -1.61
N LEU A 306 -0.22 -9.41 -2.35
CA LEU A 306 0.18 -10.81 -2.21
C LEU A 306 1.49 -10.87 -1.41
N SER A 307 1.54 -11.74 -0.42
CA SER A 307 2.68 -11.93 0.50
C SER A 307 3.41 -13.24 0.17
N GLY A 308 3.15 -14.30 0.91
CA GLY A 308 3.75 -15.62 0.71
C GLY A 308 3.45 -16.22 -0.66
N GLU A 309 2.29 -15.91 -1.24
CA GLU A 309 1.83 -16.39 -2.54
C GLU A 309 2.84 -16.09 -3.66
N THR A 310 3.52 -14.94 -3.59
CA THR A 310 4.51 -14.51 -4.58
C THR A 310 5.95 -14.60 -4.09
N ALA A 311 6.18 -14.54 -2.76
CA ALA A 311 7.52 -14.57 -2.18
C ALA A 311 8.15 -15.97 -2.18
N TYR A 312 7.38 -16.99 -1.83
CA TYR A 312 7.84 -18.39 -1.74
C TYR A 312 6.83 -19.43 -2.21
N GLY A 313 5.64 -19.00 -2.64
CA GLY A 313 4.59 -19.89 -3.13
C GLY A 313 5.00 -20.68 -4.38
N LYS A 314 4.33 -21.80 -4.62
CA LYS A 314 4.54 -22.66 -5.80
C LYS A 314 3.95 -22.07 -7.08
N TYR A 315 2.96 -21.17 -6.97
CA TYR A 315 2.17 -20.65 -8.10
C TYR A 315 2.12 -19.11 -8.14
N PRO A 316 3.27 -18.39 -8.08
CA PRO A 316 3.28 -16.93 -7.91
C PRO A 316 2.67 -16.17 -9.09
N VAL A 317 2.98 -16.58 -10.32
CA VAL A 317 2.47 -15.92 -11.53
C VAL A 317 0.96 -16.15 -11.68
N GLU A 318 0.50 -17.37 -11.38
CA GLU A 318 -0.91 -17.75 -11.38
C GLU A 318 -1.69 -16.99 -10.30
N ALA A 319 -1.10 -16.72 -9.13
CA ALA A 319 -1.71 -15.92 -8.07
C ALA A 319 -1.94 -14.47 -8.55
N VAL A 320 -0.96 -13.83 -9.18
CA VAL A 320 -1.12 -12.48 -9.76
C VAL A 320 -2.16 -12.48 -10.89
N LYS A 321 -2.13 -13.48 -11.79
CA LYS A 321 -3.15 -13.63 -12.86
C LYS A 321 -4.55 -13.82 -12.30
N THR A 322 -4.68 -14.62 -11.25
CA THR A 322 -5.97 -14.87 -10.58
C THR A 322 -6.50 -13.58 -9.95
N MET A 323 -5.69 -12.89 -9.17
CA MET A 323 -6.06 -11.61 -8.58
C MET A 323 -6.44 -10.58 -9.65
N THR A 324 -5.70 -10.52 -10.75
CA THR A 324 -6.01 -9.63 -11.89
C THR A 324 -7.37 -9.95 -12.51
N LYS A 325 -7.70 -11.23 -12.71
CA LYS A 325 -9.00 -11.65 -13.27
C LYS A 325 -10.16 -11.34 -12.33
N VAL A 326 -10.00 -11.66 -11.04
CA VAL A 326 -11.04 -11.37 -10.04
C VAL A 326 -11.25 -9.87 -9.92
N ALA A 327 -10.16 -9.08 -9.89
CA ALA A 327 -10.27 -7.61 -9.83
C ALA A 327 -10.99 -7.05 -11.05
N ALA A 328 -10.62 -7.45 -12.25
CA ALA A 328 -11.25 -7.00 -13.48
C ALA A 328 -12.74 -7.36 -13.56
N GLN A 329 -13.14 -8.52 -13.02
CA GLN A 329 -14.55 -8.91 -12.98
C GLN A 329 -15.32 -8.14 -11.91
N ALA A 330 -14.80 -8.04 -10.69
CA ALA A 330 -15.43 -7.29 -9.60
C ALA A 330 -15.62 -5.80 -9.95
N GLU A 331 -14.69 -5.20 -10.69
CA GLU A 331 -14.79 -3.82 -11.18
C GLU A 331 -15.92 -3.64 -12.20
N LYS A 332 -16.26 -4.67 -13.00
CA LYS A 332 -17.41 -4.66 -13.92
C LYS A 332 -18.75 -4.84 -13.20
N ASP A 333 -18.74 -5.71 -12.18
CA ASP A 333 -19.96 -6.07 -11.43
C ASP A 333 -20.31 -5.03 -10.35
N LYS A 334 -19.41 -4.08 -10.14
CA LYS A 334 -19.54 -3.01 -9.17
C LYS A 334 -20.71 -2.09 -9.50
N LEU A 335 -21.67 -1.95 -8.58
CA LEU A 335 -22.82 -1.08 -8.71
C LEU A 335 -22.44 0.39 -8.42
N GLU A 336 -22.96 1.33 -9.20
CA GLU A 336 -22.77 2.78 -8.97
C GLU A 336 -23.41 3.23 -7.64
N GLU A 337 -24.45 2.55 -7.18
CA GLU A 337 -25.15 2.80 -5.92
C GLU A 337 -24.22 2.66 -4.69
N ASN A 338 -23.18 1.85 -4.79
CA ASN A 338 -22.18 1.67 -3.74
C ASN A 338 -21.04 2.68 -3.80
N ASP A 339 -21.13 3.72 -4.63
CA ASP A 339 -20.09 4.72 -4.74
C ASP A 339 -20.01 5.57 -3.47
N ILE A 340 -18.77 5.76 -3.01
CA ILE A 340 -18.51 6.63 -1.89
C ILE A 340 -18.69 8.08 -2.35
N ARG A 341 -19.68 8.76 -1.81
CA ARG A 341 -19.84 10.18 -2.01
C ARG A 341 -18.75 10.89 -1.21
N ILE A 342 -17.77 11.43 -1.91
CA ILE A 342 -16.76 12.29 -1.32
C ILE A 342 -17.35 13.70 -1.28
N PRO A 343 -17.63 14.27 -0.09
CA PRO A 343 -18.04 15.67 0.00
C PRO A 343 -16.89 16.55 -0.49
N LEU A 344 -17.22 17.65 -1.13
CA LEU A 344 -16.28 18.75 -1.27
C LEU A 344 -16.42 19.55 0.02
N ASP A 345 -15.30 19.91 0.64
CA ASP A 345 -15.31 20.83 1.75
C ASP A 345 -15.74 22.21 1.23
N GLU A 346 -16.95 22.65 1.63
CA GLU A 346 -17.54 23.91 1.18
C GLU A 346 -16.72 25.12 1.64
N ASN A 347 -15.94 24.95 2.69
CA ASN A 347 -15.05 25.98 3.22
C ASN A 347 -13.66 25.97 2.58
N SER A 348 -13.33 24.93 1.78
CA SER A 348 -12.05 24.84 1.08
C SER A 348 -12.19 25.29 -0.38
N ASN A 349 -11.35 26.25 -0.77
CA ASN A 349 -11.19 26.63 -2.18
C ASN A 349 -10.27 25.64 -2.94
N ASP A 350 -10.44 24.30 -2.71
CA ASP A 350 -9.68 23.28 -3.43
C ASP A 350 -10.20 23.09 -4.87
N VAL A 351 -9.80 23.99 -5.76
CA VAL A 351 -10.13 23.96 -7.18
C VAL A 351 -9.73 22.62 -7.83
N THR A 352 -8.60 22.02 -7.42
CA THR A 352 -8.15 20.73 -7.94
C THR A 352 -9.15 19.62 -7.63
N ALA A 353 -9.63 19.54 -6.38
CA ALA A 353 -10.62 18.54 -5.99
C ALA A 353 -11.97 18.77 -6.69
N PHE A 354 -12.41 20.03 -6.79
CA PHE A 354 -13.63 20.38 -7.50
C PHE A 354 -13.59 19.95 -8.97
N LEU A 355 -12.56 20.35 -9.69
CA LEU A 355 -12.41 20.03 -11.13
C LEU A 355 -12.23 18.52 -11.35
N ALA A 356 -11.47 17.83 -10.48
CA ALA A 356 -11.33 16.38 -10.55
C ALA A 356 -12.68 15.65 -10.38
N LYS A 357 -13.52 16.11 -9.44
CA LYS A 357 -14.89 15.59 -9.26
C LYS A 357 -15.74 15.80 -10.51
N GLN A 358 -15.68 17.01 -11.12
CA GLN A 358 -16.43 17.30 -12.33
C GLN A 358 -15.92 16.48 -13.52
N ALA A 359 -14.60 16.30 -13.67
CA ALA A 359 -14.01 15.49 -14.72
C ALA A 359 -14.50 14.02 -14.62
N VAL A 360 -14.46 13.44 -13.42
CA VAL A 360 -14.95 12.07 -13.21
C VAL A 360 -16.46 11.98 -13.45
N LYS A 361 -17.26 12.96 -13.00
CA LYS A 361 -18.70 13.01 -13.23
C LYS A 361 -19.03 13.15 -14.73
N ALA A 362 -18.23 13.91 -15.48
CA ALA A 362 -18.39 14.04 -16.93
C ALA A 362 -18.24 12.69 -17.64
N THR A 363 -17.37 11.79 -17.17
CA THR A 363 -17.21 10.46 -17.78
C THR A 363 -18.47 9.59 -17.70
N SER A 364 -19.35 9.82 -16.73
CA SER A 364 -20.62 9.09 -16.60
C SER A 364 -21.75 9.67 -17.47
N LYS A 365 -21.61 10.91 -17.94
CA LYS A 365 -22.61 11.63 -18.73
C LYS A 365 -22.25 11.73 -20.21
N LEU A 366 -20.98 11.80 -20.48
CA LEU A 366 -20.42 11.89 -21.84
C LEU A 366 -19.65 10.59 -22.12
N LYS A 367 -19.51 10.24 -23.40
CA LYS A 367 -18.74 9.04 -23.80
C LYS A 367 -17.22 9.30 -23.76
N ILE A 368 -16.73 9.83 -22.63
CA ILE A 368 -15.30 10.10 -22.42
C ILE A 368 -14.54 8.80 -22.26
N ARG A 369 -13.53 8.58 -23.08
CA ARG A 369 -12.72 7.35 -23.10
C ARG A 369 -11.68 7.28 -21.99
N ALA A 370 -11.11 8.43 -21.63
CA ALA A 370 -10.10 8.58 -20.58
C ALA A 370 -10.05 10.02 -20.08
N ILE A 371 -9.58 10.20 -18.84
CA ILE A 371 -9.16 11.51 -18.34
C ILE A 371 -7.65 11.58 -18.46
N ILE A 372 -7.13 12.61 -19.13
CA ILE A 372 -5.71 12.90 -19.24
C ILE A 372 -5.38 14.00 -18.25
N THR A 373 -4.28 13.85 -17.53
CA THR A 373 -3.76 14.91 -16.66
C THR A 373 -2.25 14.94 -16.73
N ASP A 374 -1.67 16.11 -16.78
CA ASP A 374 -0.24 16.29 -16.53
C ASP A 374 0.01 16.36 -15.03
N SER A 375 1.12 15.84 -14.58
CA SER A 375 1.35 15.69 -13.15
C SER A 375 2.81 15.89 -12.74
N TYR A 376 3.04 16.94 -11.94
CA TYR A 376 4.36 17.21 -11.35
C TYR A 376 4.57 16.45 -10.04
N SER A 377 3.55 16.44 -9.16
CA SER A 377 3.61 15.83 -7.82
C SER A 377 2.67 14.63 -7.64
N GLY A 378 1.86 14.28 -8.64
CA GLY A 378 0.83 13.25 -8.54
C GLY A 378 -0.49 13.71 -7.89
N ARG A 379 -0.60 14.96 -7.39
CA ARG A 379 -1.78 15.43 -6.65
C ARG A 379 -3.07 15.34 -7.45
N THR A 380 -3.09 15.86 -8.67
CA THR A 380 -4.29 15.84 -9.54
C THR A 380 -4.72 14.41 -9.85
N ALA A 381 -3.77 13.54 -10.20
CA ALA A 381 -4.06 12.14 -10.48
C ALA A 381 -4.61 11.40 -9.25
N ARG A 382 -4.10 11.65 -8.04
CA ARG A 382 -4.64 11.08 -6.81
C ARG A 382 -6.05 11.60 -6.49
N ASN A 383 -6.33 12.88 -6.73
CA ASN A 383 -7.68 13.40 -6.61
C ASN A 383 -8.65 12.69 -7.57
N LEU A 384 -8.28 12.53 -8.84
CA LEU A 384 -9.07 11.79 -9.81
C LEU A 384 -9.29 10.33 -9.38
N ALA A 385 -8.23 9.66 -8.91
CA ALA A 385 -8.30 8.28 -8.40
C ALA A 385 -9.29 8.15 -7.23
N ALA A 386 -9.30 9.10 -6.30
CA ALA A 386 -10.19 9.08 -5.14
C ALA A 386 -11.68 9.09 -5.53
N PHE A 387 -12.06 9.78 -6.60
CA PHE A 387 -13.44 9.80 -7.08
C PHE A 387 -13.89 8.52 -7.82
N ARG A 388 -12.99 7.52 -7.98
CA ARG A 388 -13.30 6.17 -8.47
C ARG A 388 -14.07 6.12 -9.79
N GLY A 389 -13.62 6.90 -10.77
CA GLY A 389 -14.23 6.96 -12.10
C GLY A 389 -14.25 5.59 -12.81
N LYS A 390 -15.19 5.43 -13.74
CA LYS A 390 -15.32 4.21 -14.56
C LYS A 390 -14.16 4.02 -15.55
N TYR A 391 -13.58 5.12 -16.02
CA TYR A 391 -12.56 5.13 -17.06
C TYR A 391 -11.17 5.45 -16.48
N PRO A 392 -10.10 5.02 -17.16
CA PRO A 392 -8.75 5.23 -16.67
C PRO A 392 -8.35 6.72 -16.65
N VAL A 393 -7.47 7.04 -15.71
CA VAL A 393 -6.76 8.31 -15.65
C VAL A 393 -5.38 8.11 -16.26
N LEU A 394 -5.10 8.75 -17.38
CA LEU A 394 -3.80 8.75 -18.05
C LEU A 394 -2.98 9.93 -17.51
N ALA A 395 -2.12 9.64 -16.52
CA ALA A 395 -1.30 10.66 -15.88
C ALA A 395 0.05 10.78 -16.58
N ILE A 396 0.28 11.91 -17.23
CA ILE A 396 1.55 12.22 -17.89
C ILE A 396 2.44 12.91 -16.86
N CYS A 397 3.48 12.21 -16.41
CA CYS A 397 4.33 12.66 -15.32
C CYS A 397 5.61 13.28 -15.84
N TYR A 398 5.97 14.46 -15.32
CA TYR A 398 7.23 15.16 -15.64
C TYR A 398 8.46 14.51 -15.03
N LYS A 399 8.27 13.61 -14.03
CA LYS A 399 9.33 12.87 -13.34
C LYS A 399 9.01 11.38 -13.27
N GLU A 400 10.01 10.53 -13.48
CA GLU A 400 9.85 9.08 -13.31
C GLU A 400 9.43 8.70 -11.88
N LYS A 401 9.97 9.37 -10.87
CA LYS A 401 9.60 9.16 -9.47
C LYS A 401 8.10 9.41 -9.23
N THR A 402 7.55 10.50 -9.78
CA THR A 402 6.11 10.78 -9.70
C THR A 402 5.27 9.70 -10.39
N MET A 403 5.73 9.20 -11.53
CA MET A 403 5.08 8.07 -12.22
C MET A 403 5.03 6.84 -11.31
N ARG A 404 6.14 6.50 -10.64
CA ARG A 404 6.19 5.36 -9.71
C ARG A 404 5.35 5.59 -8.45
N HIS A 405 5.31 6.81 -7.90
CA HIS A 405 4.43 7.15 -6.77
C HIS A 405 2.93 6.95 -7.07
N LEU A 406 2.53 7.03 -8.34
CA LEU A 406 1.15 6.78 -8.74
C LEU A 406 0.82 5.29 -8.96
N ALA A 407 1.80 4.39 -8.85
CA ALA A 407 1.59 2.95 -9.02
C ALA A 407 0.63 2.32 -8.00
N LEU A 408 0.37 2.98 -6.87
CA LEU A 408 -0.63 2.58 -5.86
C LEU A 408 -2.01 3.24 -6.06
N SER A 409 -2.16 4.19 -6.99
CA SER A 409 -3.40 4.94 -7.16
C SER A 409 -4.39 4.20 -8.06
N TYR A 410 -5.61 3.98 -7.59
CA TYR A 410 -6.68 3.31 -8.32
C TYR A 410 -6.94 3.94 -9.69
N GLY A 411 -7.03 3.12 -10.73
CA GLY A 411 -7.37 3.55 -12.09
C GLY A 411 -6.36 4.46 -12.78
N VAL A 412 -5.26 4.85 -12.11
CA VAL A 412 -4.24 5.71 -12.71
C VAL A 412 -3.26 4.88 -13.53
N GLU A 413 -3.08 5.26 -14.77
CA GLU A 413 -2.03 4.77 -15.63
C GLU A 413 -1.03 5.88 -15.87
N ALA A 414 0.09 5.85 -15.14
CA ALA A 414 1.11 6.87 -15.18
C ALA A 414 2.15 6.60 -16.28
N ILE A 415 2.54 7.65 -16.98
CA ILE A 415 3.49 7.63 -18.09
C ILE A 415 4.49 8.76 -17.87
N TYR A 416 5.76 8.45 -17.89
CA TYR A 416 6.81 9.46 -17.86
C TYR A 416 6.96 10.12 -19.25
N MET A 417 6.98 11.43 -19.25
CA MET A 417 7.36 12.24 -20.39
C MET A 417 8.08 13.49 -19.91
N PRO A 418 9.30 13.78 -20.38
CA PRO A 418 10.06 14.95 -19.93
C PRO A 418 9.32 16.25 -20.25
N GLU A 419 9.57 17.28 -19.44
CA GLU A 419 8.96 18.58 -19.61
C GLU A 419 9.34 19.21 -20.96
N LEU A 420 8.37 19.81 -21.62
CA LEU A 420 8.58 20.63 -22.81
C LEU A 420 8.45 22.11 -22.43
N ALA A 421 9.09 22.98 -23.23
CA ALA A 421 9.12 24.40 -22.96
C ALA A 421 7.74 25.08 -22.92
N ASN A 422 6.73 24.47 -23.57
CA ASN A 422 5.36 24.97 -23.61
C ASN A 422 4.39 23.89 -23.13
N GLY A 423 3.59 24.18 -22.11
CA GLY A 423 2.62 23.25 -21.52
C GLY A 423 1.54 22.77 -22.50
N GLN A 424 1.11 23.62 -23.45
CA GLN A 424 0.15 23.24 -24.47
C GLN A 424 0.77 22.26 -25.49
N GLN A 425 2.02 22.45 -25.86
CA GLN A 425 2.77 21.51 -26.69
C GLN A 425 2.96 20.17 -25.98
N TYR A 426 3.08 20.19 -24.64
CA TYR A 426 3.18 18.99 -23.82
C TYR A 426 1.92 18.12 -23.91
N TYR A 427 0.72 18.73 -23.83
CA TYR A 427 -0.54 18.01 -23.98
C TYR A 427 -0.68 17.37 -25.37
N PHE A 428 -0.39 18.12 -26.43
CA PHE A 428 -0.46 17.59 -27.80
C PHE A 428 0.57 16.48 -28.06
N ALA A 429 1.77 16.61 -27.54
CA ALA A 429 2.79 15.56 -27.59
C ALA A 429 2.31 14.29 -26.86
N ALA A 430 1.65 14.44 -25.72
CA ALA A 430 1.05 13.34 -24.99
C ALA A 430 -0.06 12.65 -25.82
N LEU A 431 -0.96 13.41 -26.42
CA LEU A 431 -2.00 12.85 -27.31
C LEU A 431 -1.41 12.05 -28.48
N ARG A 432 -0.41 12.61 -29.19
CA ARG A 432 0.28 11.91 -30.29
C ARG A 432 0.94 10.62 -29.83
N ARG A 433 1.55 10.63 -28.64
CA ARG A 433 2.16 9.43 -28.04
C ARG A 433 1.11 8.37 -27.72
N LEU A 434 0.00 8.76 -27.09
CA LEU A 434 -1.09 7.84 -26.72
C LEU A 434 -1.76 7.23 -27.96
N LEU A 435 -1.90 7.99 -29.05
CA LEU A 435 -2.35 7.47 -30.35
C LEU A 435 -1.37 6.45 -30.91
N LYS A 436 -0.07 6.78 -30.94
CA LYS A 436 0.99 5.89 -31.45
C LYS A 436 1.06 4.58 -30.64
N GLU A 437 0.84 4.64 -29.34
CA GLU A 437 0.80 3.47 -28.45
C GLU A 437 -0.53 2.68 -28.55
N GLY A 438 -1.49 3.12 -29.38
CA GLY A 438 -2.81 2.46 -29.54
C GLY A 438 -3.72 2.56 -28.30
N ARG A 439 -3.43 3.50 -27.41
CA ARG A 439 -4.20 3.72 -26.17
C ARG A 439 -5.42 4.59 -26.37
N LEU A 440 -5.36 5.47 -27.34
CA LEU A 440 -6.44 6.31 -27.83
C LEU A 440 -6.60 6.11 -29.34
N GLN A 441 -7.80 6.47 -29.83
CA GLN A 441 -8.13 6.58 -31.25
C GLN A 441 -8.45 8.04 -31.58
N PRO A 442 -8.29 8.49 -32.82
CA PRO A 442 -8.62 9.85 -33.24
C PRO A 442 -10.03 10.29 -32.87
N SER A 443 -11.00 9.39 -32.96
CA SER A 443 -12.42 9.63 -32.66
C SER A 443 -12.75 9.55 -31.16
N ASP A 444 -11.80 9.22 -30.28
CA ASP A 444 -12.07 9.16 -28.84
C ASP A 444 -12.28 10.56 -28.26
N MET A 445 -13.29 10.71 -27.41
CA MET A 445 -13.47 11.89 -26.57
C MET A 445 -12.65 11.73 -25.30
N VAL A 446 -11.90 12.74 -24.91
CA VAL A 446 -11.07 12.77 -23.70
C VAL A 446 -11.32 14.02 -22.88
N GLY A 447 -11.15 13.92 -21.57
CA GLY A 447 -11.11 15.07 -20.67
C GLY A 447 -9.66 15.39 -20.32
N TYR A 448 -9.21 16.62 -20.48
CA TYR A 448 -7.90 17.09 -20.06
C TYR A 448 -8.01 17.99 -18.83
N LEU A 449 -7.41 17.56 -17.73
CA LEU A 449 -7.42 18.28 -16.46
C LEU A 449 -6.00 18.75 -16.13
N SER A 450 -5.76 20.06 -16.17
CA SER A 450 -4.42 20.64 -16.04
C SER A 450 -4.43 22.03 -15.42
N SER A 451 -3.23 22.56 -15.25
CA SER A 451 -2.95 23.97 -14.96
C SER A 451 -2.39 24.74 -16.16
N GLY A 452 -2.07 24.03 -17.25
CA GLY A 452 -1.39 24.60 -18.41
C GLY A 452 0.10 24.89 -18.21
N LYS A 453 0.62 24.75 -16.97
CA LYS A 453 2.05 24.95 -16.64
C LYS A 453 2.47 23.97 -15.53
N ALA A 454 3.60 23.30 -15.75
CA ALA A 454 4.17 22.40 -14.77
C ALA A 454 4.37 23.06 -13.40
N GLY A 455 4.07 22.31 -12.32
CA GLY A 455 4.26 22.76 -10.94
C GLY A 455 3.23 23.76 -10.42
N THR A 456 2.25 24.19 -11.21
CA THR A 456 1.17 25.08 -10.77
C THR A 456 -0.10 24.30 -10.35
N LYS A 457 -1.07 24.99 -9.73
CA LYS A 457 -2.33 24.36 -9.30
C LYS A 457 -3.24 24.13 -10.50
N THR A 458 -3.92 22.98 -10.53
CA THR A 458 -4.95 22.65 -11.53
C THR A 458 -5.99 23.77 -11.61
N SER A 459 -6.27 24.25 -12.81
CA SER A 459 -7.12 25.44 -13.03
C SER A 459 -8.21 25.26 -14.07
N PHE A 460 -8.13 24.23 -14.95
CA PHE A 460 -9.13 24.03 -16.00
C PHE A 460 -9.38 22.55 -16.32
N LEU A 461 -10.54 22.29 -16.86
CA LEU A 461 -10.96 21.01 -17.46
C LEU A 461 -11.42 21.30 -18.89
N GLU A 462 -10.80 20.67 -19.87
CA GLU A 462 -11.14 20.72 -21.27
C GLU A 462 -11.66 19.35 -21.73
N ILE A 463 -12.71 19.30 -22.54
CA ILE A 463 -13.27 18.07 -23.08
C ILE A 463 -13.33 18.19 -24.60
N ASN A 464 -12.58 17.33 -25.29
CA ASN A 464 -12.46 17.35 -26.73
C ASN A 464 -12.39 15.95 -27.34
N VAL A 465 -12.70 15.86 -28.64
CA VAL A 465 -12.30 14.74 -29.48
C VAL A 465 -10.81 14.86 -29.80
N VAL A 466 -10.08 13.75 -29.74
CA VAL A 466 -8.60 13.74 -29.88
C VAL A 466 -8.15 14.38 -31.21
N GLU A 467 -8.81 14.04 -32.33
CA GLU A 467 -8.43 14.61 -33.63
C GLU A 467 -8.71 16.11 -33.72
N ASP A 468 -9.79 16.62 -33.12
CA ASP A 468 -10.12 18.03 -33.11
C ASP A 468 -9.14 18.85 -32.27
N ALA A 469 -8.76 18.31 -31.09
CA ALA A 469 -7.71 18.90 -30.27
C ALA A 469 -6.37 19.03 -31.03
N LEU A 470 -6.01 18.00 -31.80
CA LEU A 470 -4.76 18.01 -32.57
C LEU A 470 -4.81 18.96 -33.82
N LYS A 471 -5.97 19.09 -34.49
CA LYS A 471 -6.16 20.07 -35.58
C LYS A 471 -6.00 21.50 -35.08
N HIS A 472 -6.61 21.86 -33.95
CA HIS A 472 -6.42 23.17 -33.33
C HIS A 472 -4.95 23.47 -32.97
N ALA A 473 -4.19 22.43 -32.60
CA ALA A 473 -2.76 22.59 -32.34
C ALA A 473 -1.96 23.01 -33.60
N GLU A 474 -2.30 22.46 -34.75
CA GLU A 474 -1.61 22.75 -36.02
C GLU A 474 -1.96 24.15 -36.54
N GLU A 475 -3.21 24.59 -36.40
CA GLU A 475 -3.65 25.93 -36.76
C GLU A 475 -3.02 27.03 -35.89
N THR A 476 -2.74 26.74 -34.61
CA THR A 476 -2.15 27.70 -33.65
C THR A 476 -0.63 27.83 -33.83
N VAL A 477 0.03 26.86 -34.45
CA VAL A 477 1.50 26.87 -34.70
C VAL A 477 1.84 27.53 -36.05
N LEU A 478 0.89 27.64 -36.98
CA LEU A 478 1.07 28.45 -38.22
C LEU A 478 0.92 29.91 -37.83
N PRO A 479 1.93 30.79 -38.04
CA PRO A 479 1.76 32.22 -37.83
C PRO A 479 0.70 32.70 -38.80
N ASN A 480 -0.37 33.29 -38.29
CA ASN A 480 -1.36 34.03 -39.07
C ASN A 480 -0.67 35.25 -39.71
N ASN A 481 0.12 35.02 -40.76
CA ASN A 481 0.54 36.04 -41.69
C ASN A 481 -0.58 36.22 -42.73
N ASN A 482 -1.68 36.83 -42.35
CA ASN A 482 -2.62 37.53 -43.24
C ASN A 482 -4.03 37.60 -42.63
N ARG A 483 -4.21 38.43 -41.63
CA ARG A 483 -5.53 39.04 -41.34
C ARG A 483 -5.33 40.39 -40.66
N TYR A 484 -4.73 41.33 -41.34
CA TYR A 484 -4.94 42.78 -41.20
C TYR A 484 -4.28 43.43 -42.41
N LEU A 485 -4.98 43.48 -43.52
CA LEU A 485 -4.94 44.49 -44.56
C LEU A 485 -6.37 44.89 -44.87
#